data_f83032c9df4ad1dc0280eea78e7ad4ba
#
_entry.id   f83032c9df4ad1dc0280eea78e7ad4ba
#
_cell.length_a   1.000
_cell.length_b   1.000
_cell.length_c   1.000
_cell.angle_alpha   90.00
_cell.angle_beta   90.00
_cell.angle_gamma   90.00
#
_symmetry.space_group_name_H-M   'P 1'
#
loop_
_entity.id
_entity.type
_entity.pdbx_description
1 polymer ?
#
loop_
_entity_poly.entity_id
_entity_poly.type
_entity_poly.pdbx_seq_one_letter_code
_entity_poly.pdbx_strand_id
1 'polypeptide(L)'
;MKKTLFCAMFLPLALQAQVGINTDDPKATLEVKKNTRIPNTQPQGVLFPKFTSEERLKFSGAAEVGTVIYNADKKCLEMYLGLDSGVHQWACLPDVGSSKAQSVAVSPQGFEGSYIGGVPFSNNSQKVKFKLENNSFSSVNSSFADAVSIQNGTANISITGCTWKLLPSGTGGGDCSGTSTINLASGQAVLLTYTMGGTPETGTLTANFSKLGAQADQQTQVGLGSATITSPKTEYIVSLTYPGTTPIPGLLDNGTNKLVVKIPYENGSGSYNAVTSQEVTTATGQGGDTNTVKLSIPQGNFMAKGSLDATIVVGGTDSQYQVRLLQPGEEYEIATIPYTLNGQSYQLVLKGIGGIPDKKFGVQTNGKLEHQFVYTPVTVTGTYPVNGKQYKKEWLNLNLGADYANVNKPDVFNPTKQGTSATDHHAYGSLFQWGRDADGHELINWSSSTSGTPVNSLGWRFYDQLTTYNDPCPTGWHTPTNTELQDLHQALTNTRTGYSNSNALWSDTQLRLPASGNRYYSNSSFDYQGSYGWLWSSEPSSYSNAWHLWFNSSNSNAGYGSNRSNGFGVRCLKD
;
A
#
# COMPACT_ATOMS: atom_id res chain seq x y z
N MET A 1 -85.76 -92.48 -10.23
CA MET A 1 -84.85 -91.90 -11.23
C MET A 1 -84.84 -90.35 -11.04
N LYS A 2 -83.88 -89.81 -10.42
CA LYS A 2 -83.81 -88.43 -10.07
C LYS A 2 -82.81 -87.70 -11.02
N LYS A 3 -83.27 -86.71 -11.74
CA LYS A 3 -82.43 -85.87 -12.56
C LYS A 3 -82.03 -84.68 -11.76
N THR A 4 -80.74 -84.52 -11.46
CA THR A 4 -80.18 -83.37 -10.75
C THR A 4 -79.79 -82.32 -11.78
N LEU A 5 -80.41 -81.10 -11.72
CA LEU A 5 -80.11 -79.93 -12.59
C LEU A 5 -79.00 -79.15 -11.97
N PHE A 6 -77.85 -79.02 -12.71
CA PHE A 6 -76.71 -78.22 -12.25
C PHE A 6 -76.85 -76.82 -12.83
N CYS A 7 -77.12 -75.84 -11.95
CA CYS A 7 -77.19 -74.45 -12.34
C CYS A 7 -75.80 -73.83 -12.22
N ALA A 8 -75.12 -73.58 -13.30
CA ALA A 8 -73.86 -72.93 -13.35
C ALA A 8 -74.09 -71.39 -13.23
N MET A 9 -73.63 -70.88 -12.07
CA MET A 9 -73.69 -69.43 -11.77
C MET A 9 -72.48 -68.77 -12.45
N PHE A 10 -72.73 -68.03 -13.55
CA PHE A 10 -71.71 -67.13 -14.14
C PHE A 10 -71.62 -65.86 -13.33
N LEU A 11 -70.53 -65.71 -12.54
CA LEU A 11 -70.09 -64.42 -12.04
C LEU A 11 -69.46 -63.64 -13.20
N PRO A 12 -69.80 -62.35 -13.43
CA PRO A 12 -69.05 -61.51 -14.34
C PRO A 12 -67.69 -61.17 -13.65
N LEU A 13 -66.61 -61.78 -14.11
CA LEU A 13 -65.26 -61.30 -13.83
C LEU A 13 -65.12 -59.94 -14.52
N ALA A 14 -65.13 -58.84 -13.75
CA ALA A 14 -64.66 -57.56 -14.22
C ALA A 14 -63.16 -57.65 -14.51
N LEU A 15 -62.82 -57.97 -15.72
CA LEU A 15 -61.44 -57.91 -16.21
C LEU A 15 -61.06 -56.45 -16.30
N GLN A 16 -60.31 -55.98 -15.34
CA GLN A 16 -59.56 -54.73 -15.49
C GLN A 16 -58.48 -55.00 -16.52
N ALA A 17 -58.65 -54.46 -17.72
CA ALA A 17 -57.71 -54.66 -18.84
C ALA A 17 -56.48 -53.72 -18.68
N GLN A 18 -55.60 -54.08 -17.78
CA GLN A 18 -54.26 -53.50 -17.69
C GLN A 18 -53.32 -54.34 -18.57
N VAL A 19 -52.52 -53.70 -19.39
CA VAL A 19 -51.54 -54.35 -20.26
C VAL A 19 -50.15 -54.20 -19.65
N GLY A 20 -49.59 -55.32 -19.17
CA GLY A 20 -48.22 -55.38 -18.72
C GLY A 20 -47.32 -56.01 -19.78
N ILE A 21 -46.25 -55.39 -20.18
CA ILE A 21 -45.18 -55.96 -20.99
C ILE A 21 -44.00 -56.20 -20.08
N ASN A 22 -43.62 -57.47 -19.90
CA ASN A 22 -42.59 -57.93 -18.96
C ASN A 22 -42.92 -57.62 -17.48
N THR A 23 -44.21 -57.59 -17.10
CA THR A 23 -44.70 -57.47 -15.72
C THR A 23 -46.09 -58.13 -15.60
N ASP A 24 -46.28 -58.92 -14.56
CA ASP A 24 -47.56 -59.63 -14.28
C ASP A 24 -48.46 -58.78 -13.35
N ASP A 25 -47.94 -57.70 -12.78
CA ASP A 25 -48.64 -56.76 -11.88
C ASP A 25 -48.39 -55.32 -12.36
N PRO A 26 -49.05 -54.86 -13.48
CA PRO A 26 -48.86 -53.52 -14.01
C PRO A 26 -49.49 -52.48 -13.10
N LYS A 27 -48.77 -51.39 -12.82
CA LYS A 27 -49.17 -50.26 -11.97
C LYS A 27 -49.87 -49.15 -12.76
N ALA A 28 -49.99 -49.30 -14.08
CA ALA A 28 -50.67 -48.39 -14.98
C ALA A 28 -51.46 -49.17 -16.02
N THR A 29 -52.38 -48.54 -16.79
CA THR A 29 -53.14 -49.20 -17.85
C THR A 29 -52.25 -49.86 -18.89
N LEU A 30 -51.09 -49.28 -19.18
CA LEU A 30 -49.98 -49.87 -19.94
C LEU A 30 -48.70 -49.64 -19.18
N GLU A 31 -48.05 -50.73 -18.72
CA GLU A 31 -46.73 -50.69 -18.11
C GLU A 31 -45.74 -51.57 -18.90
N VAL A 32 -44.59 -50.96 -19.31
CA VAL A 32 -43.53 -51.66 -20.01
C VAL A 32 -42.30 -51.68 -19.10
N LYS A 33 -41.94 -52.87 -18.55
CA LYS A 33 -40.74 -53.03 -17.71
C LYS A 33 -39.60 -53.60 -18.52
N LYS A 34 -38.38 -53.30 -18.07
CA LYS A 34 -37.17 -53.90 -18.62
C LYS A 34 -37.18 -55.42 -18.36
N ASN A 35 -37.00 -56.19 -19.44
CA ASN A 35 -36.79 -57.62 -19.32
C ASN A 35 -35.31 -57.92 -18.98
N THR A 36 -35.06 -58.40 -17.77
CA THR A 36 -33.71 -58.71 -17.31
C THR A 36 -33.10 -59.96 -17.96
N ARG A 37 -33.89 -60.76 -18.69
CA ARG A 37 -33.43 -61.93 -19.42
C ARG A 37 -32.95 -61.61 -20.84
N ILE A 38 -33.20 -60.37 -21.32
CA ILE A 38 -32.72 -59.92 -22.62
C ILE A 38 -31.37 -59.19 -22.40
N PRO A 39 -30.33 -59.52 -23.18
CA PRO A 39 -29.04 -58.87 -23.08
C PRO A 39 -29.18 -57.35 -23.25
N ASN A 40 -28.41 -56.54 -22.50
CA ASN A 40 -28.43 -55.11 -22.56
C ASN A 40 -27.97 -54.54 -23.93
N THR A 41 -27.47 -55.39 -24.80
CA THR A 41 -27.11 -55.05 -26.20
C THR A 41 -28.31 -55.06 -27.15
N GLN A 42 -29.45 -55.55 -26.69
CA GLN A 42 -30.70 -55.50 -27.49
C GLN A 42 -31.57 -54.35 -26.99
N PRO A 43 -32.11 -53.55 -27.92
CA PRO A 43 -32.94 -52.41 -27.56
C PRO A 43 -34.26 -52.88 -26.93
N GLN A 44 -34.64 -52.25 -25.81
CA GLN A 44 -35.92 -52.46 -25.13
C GLN A 44 -36.58 -51.08 -24.96
N GLY A 45 -37.85 -51.00 -25.19
CA GLY A 45 -38.59 -49.73 -25.07
C GLY A 45 -39.87 -49.74 -25.89
N VAL A 46 -40.47 -48.60 -26.05
CA VAL A 46 -41.66 -48.36 -26.88
C VAL A 46 -41.22 -47.64 -28.15
N LEU A 47 -41.51 -48.21 -29.29
CA LEU A 47 -41.33 -47.58 -30.59
C LEU A 47 -42.64 -46.92 -31.00
N PHE A 48 -42.67 -45.62 -30.99
CA PHE A 48 -43.84 -44.84 -31.41
C PHE A 48 -43.91 -44.75 -32.92
N PRO A 49 -45.13 -44.60 -33.50
CA PRO A 49 -45.32 -44.35 -34.90
C PRO A 49 -44.54 -43.11 -35.37
N LYS A 50 -43.83 -43.23 -36.49
CA LYS A 50 -43.02 -42.17 -37.07
C LYS A 50 -43.77 -41.45 -38.15
N PHE A 51 -43.84 -40.13 -38.07
CA PHE A 51 -44.46 -39.25 -39.05
C PHE A 51 -43.57 -38.03 -39.31
N THR A 52 -43.60 -37.51 -40.52
CA THR A 52 -43.07 -36.17 -40.80
C THR A 52 -44.07 -35.12 -40.32
N SER A 53 -43.62 -33.88 -40.25
CA SER A 53 -44.49 -32.75 -39.89
C SER A 53 -45.63 -32.58 -40.86
N GLU A 54 -45.43 -32.89 -42.17
CA GLU A 54 -46.45 -32.85 -43.20
C GLU A 54 -47.48 -33.98 -43.04
N GLU A 55 -47.02 -35.22 -42.84
CA GLU A 55 -47.90 -36.37 -42.61
C GLU A 55 -48.77 -36.20 -41.37
N ARG A 56 -48.20 -35.65 -40.29
CA ARG A 56 -48.91 -35.31 -39.05
C ARG A 56 -50.09 -34.36 -39.31
N LEU A 57 -49.92 -33.34 -40.14
CA LEU A 57 -50.99 -32.40 -40.47
C LEU A 57 -52.20 -33.08 -41.06
N LYS A 58 -52.02 -34.18 -41.85
CA LYS A 58 -53.08 -34.90 -42.53
C LYS A 58 -54.06 -35.61 -41.59
N PHE A 59 -53.64 -35.97 -40.40
CA PHE A 59 -54.51 -36.64 -39.41
C PHE A 59 -54.75 -35.83 -38.11
N SER A 60 -54.20 -34.61 -38.01
CA SER A 60 -54.35 -33.79 -36.79
C SER A 60 -55.82 -33.53 -36.41
N GLY A 61 -56.73 -33.46 -37.36
CA GLY A 61 -58.18 -33.29 -37.12
C GLY A 61 -58.88 -34.53 -36.53
N ALA A 62 -58.25 -35.71 -36.60
CA ALA A 62 -58.76 -36.97 -36.04
C ALA A 62 -57.96 -37.42 -34.77
N ALA A 63 -56.92 -36.70 -34.39
CA ALA A 63 -56.10 -37.06 -33.21
C ALA A 63 -56.81 -36.68 -31.90
N GLU A 64 -56.80 -37.58 -30.96
CA GLU A 64 -57.23 -37.31 -29.57
C GLU A 64 -56.14 -36.58 -28.82
N VAL A 65 -56.50 -35.63 -27.90
CA VAL A 65 -55.55 -34.93 -27.01
C VAL A 65 -54.80 -35.97 -26.19
N GLY A 66 -53.47 -35.83 -26.18
CA GLY A 66 -52.58 -36.81 -25.53
C GLY A 66 -52.02 -37.89 -26.48
N THR A 67 -52.43 -37.90 -27.78
CA THR A 67 -51.79 -38.76 -28.80
C THR A 67 -50.32 -38.43 -28.93
N VAL A 68 -49.45 -39.47 -28.81
CA VAL A 68 -47.98 -39.33 -28.90
C VAL A 68 -47.45 -40.01 -30.15
N ILE A 69 -46.64 -39.30 -30.92
CA ILE A 69 -45.93 -39.77 -32.12
C ILE A 69 -44.45 -39.40 -32.08
N TYR A 70 -43.63 -40.04 -32.90
CA TYR A 70 -42.26 -39.56 -33.15
C TYR A 70 -42.28 -38.72 -34.45
N ASN A 71 -41.97 -37.43 -34.33
CA ASN A 71 -41.81 -36.57 -35.47
C ASN A 71 -40.41 -36.72 -36.07
N ALA A 72 -40.32 -37.22 -37.31
CA ALA A 72 -39.05 -37.52 -37.97
C ALA A 72 -38.27 -36.27 -38.36
N ASP A 73 -38.95 -35.15 -38.68
CA ASP A 73 -38.34 -33.89 -39.05
C ASP A 73 -37.77 -33.16 -37.82
N LYS A 74 -38.57 -33.12 -36.74
CA LYS A 74 -38.19 -32.49 -35.49
C LYS A 74 -37.33 -33.39 -34.62
N LYS A 75 -37.25 -34.69 -34.89
CA LYS A 75 -36.48 -35.71 -34.15
C LYS A 75 -36.85 -35.79 -32.67
N CYS A 76 -38.14 -35.61 -32.35
CA CYS A 76 -38.67 -35.66 -30.99
C CYS A 76 -39.98 -36.48 -30.92
N LEU A 77 -40.36 -36.91 -29.71
CA LEU A 77 -41.72 -37.37 -29.44
C LEU A 77 -42.60 -36.12 -29.33
N GLU A 78 -43.62 -36.04 -30.16
CA GLU A 78 -44.64 -34.99 -30.10
C GLU A 78 -45.91 -35.52 -29.45
N MET A 79 -46.53 -34.68 -28.62
CA MET A 79 -47.87 -34.91 -28.08
C MET A 79 -48.83 -33.90 -28.66
N TYR A 80 -50.01 -34.38 -29.04
CA TYR A 80 -51.11 -33.52 -29.46
C TYR A 80 -51.78 -32.85 -28.26
N LEU A 81 -51.82 -31.51 -28.26
CA LEU A 81 -52.37 -30.68 -27.21
C LEU A 81 -53.81 -30.22 -27.47
N GLY A 82 -54.35 -30.53 -28.63
CA GLY A 82 -55.68 -30.07 -29.03
C GLY A 82 -55.65 -28.91 -30.02
N LEU A 83 -56.80 -28.25 -30.12
CA LEU A 83 -57.02 -27.11 -30.99
C LEU A 83 -56.93 -25.81 -30.19
N ASP A 84 -56.07 -24.91 -30.61
CA ASP A 84 -56.01 -23.55 -30.06
C ASP A 84 -56.19 -22.55 -31.19
N SER A 85 -57.20 -21.68 -31.06
CA SER A 85 -57.53 -20.63 -32.03
C SER A 85 -57.66 -21.14 -33.47
N GLY A 86 -58.20 -22.37 -33.65
CA GLY A 86 -58.40 -23.00 -34.94
C GLY A 86 -57.17 -23.70 -35.55
N VAL A 87 -56.07 -23.79 -34.77
CA VAL A 87 -54.82 -24.43 -35.18
C VAL A 87 -54.51 -25.64 -34.30
N HIS A 88 -54.25 -26.81 -34.92
CA HIS A 88 -53.82 -28.02 -34.21
C HIS A 88 -52.44 -27.84 -33.57
N GLN A 89 -52.39 -27.99 -32.25
CA GLN A 89 -51.17 -27.81 -31.47
C GLN A 89 -50.50 -29.17 -31.19
N TRP A 90 -49.21 -29.24 -31.54
CA TRP A 90 -48.33 -30.36 -31.26
C TRP A 90 -47.05 -29.84 -30.60
N ALA A 91 -46.65 -30.41 -29.50
CA ALA A 91 -45.42 -30.04 -28.82
C ALA A 91 -44.50 -31.23 -28.66
N CYS A 92 -43.19 -31.01 -28.83
CA CYS A 92 -42.19 -32.00 -28.51
C CYS A 92 -42.19 -32.25 -26.98
N LEU A 93 -42.19 -33.52 -26.58
CA LEU A 93 -41.90 -33.87 -25.20
C LEU A 93 -40.37 -33.69 -24.95
N PRO A 94 -39.99 -32.96 -23.94
CA PRO A 94 -40.70 -32.53 -22.72
C PRO A 94 -41.26 -31.11 -22.74
N ASP A 95 -41.32 -30.46 -23.90
CA ASP A 95 -41.79 -29.06 -24.01
C ASP A 95 -43.30 -28.91 -23.76
N VAL A 96 -43.94 -29.93 -23.22
CA VAL A 96 -45.38 -29.91 -22.90
C VAL A 96 -45.62 -28.96 -21.73
N GLY A 97 -45.91 -27.71 -22.06
CA GLY A 97 -46.30 -26.70 -21.07
C GLY A 97 -45.37 -25.52 -20.90
N SER A 98 -44.28 -25.43 -21.63
CA SER A 98 -43.50 -24.19 -21.67
C SER A 98 -43.12 -23.79 -23.10
N SER A 99 -43.57 -22.62 -23.50
CA SER A 99 -43.18 -21.94 -24.74
C SER A 99 -41.77 -21.32 -24.64
N LYS A 100 -40.88 -21.82 -23.78
CA LYS A 100 -39.52 -21.27 -23.62
C LYS A 100 -38.45 -22.31 -23.87
N ALA A 101 -37.66 -21.99 -24.88
CA ALA A 101 -36.42 -22.63 -25.24
C ALA A 101 -35.43 -22.71 -24.11
N GLN A 102 -34.63 -23.80 -24.09
CA GLN A 102 -33.38 -23.96 -23.34
C GLN A 102 -33.42 -23.62 -21.83
N SER A 103 -33.76 -24.61 -21.03
CA SER A 103 -33.63 -24.51 -19.55
C SER A 103 -32.19 -24.79 -19.12
N VAL A 104 -31.42 -23.76 -18.93
CA VAL A 104 -30.14 -23.84 -18.23
C VAL A 104 -30.30 -23.31 -16.80
N ALA A 105 -29.70 -24.00 -15.84
CA ALA A 105 -29.60 -23.53 -14.47
C ALA A 105 -28.18 -23.07 -14.19
N VAL A 106 -28.05 -21.99 -13.44
CA VAL A 106 -26.76 -21.46 -13.00
C VAL A 106 -26.75 -21.37 -11.47
N SER A 107 -25.62 -21.71 -10.86
CA SER A 107 -25.41 -21.59 -9.42
C SER A 107 -24.03 -21.01 -9.09
N PRO A 108 -23.93 -20.14 -8.10
CA PRO A 108 -22.67 -19.59 -7.60
C PRO A 108 -21.74 -20.70 -7.07
N GLN A 109 -20.43 -20.54 -7.31
CA GLN A 109 -19.39 -21.46 -6.84
C GLN A 109 -18.24 -20.73 -6.13
N GLY A 110 -18.46 -19.46 -5.78
CA GLY A 110 -17.55 -18.65 -5.01
C GLY A 110 -16.48 -17.93 -5.81
N PHE A 111 -15.66 -17.24 -5.06
CA PHE A 111 -14.50 -16.49 -5.53
C PHE A 111 -13.20 -17.17 -5.10
N GLU A 112 -12.15 -17.04 -5.91
CA GLU A 112 -10.78 -17.45 -5.57
C GLU A 112 -9.85 -16.25 -5.55
N GLY A 113 -8.85 -16.29 -4.67
CA GLY A 113 -7.83 -15.26 -4.51
C GLY A 113 -8.10 -14.29 -3.37
N SER A 114 -7.19 -13.34 -3.19
CA SER A 114 -7.28 -12.27 -2.20
C SER A 114 -7.73 -10.97 -2.88
N TYR A 115 -8.61 -10.23 -2.22
CA TYR A 115 -9.20 -9.00 -2.73
C TYR A 115 -8.88 -7.86 -1.77
N ILE A 116 -8.00 -6.96 -2.21
CA ILE A 116 -7.54 -5.80 -1.43
C ILE A 116 -7.75 -4.54 -2.27
N GLY A 117 -8.46 -3.56 -1.73
CA GLY A 117 -8.72 -2.28 -2.38
C GLY A 117 -7.43 -1.55 -2.72
N GLY A 118 -7.36 -0.98 -3.93
CA GLY A 118 -6.17 -0.30 -4.43
C GLY A 118 -5.04 -1.21 -4.92
N VAL A 119 -5.19 -2.55 -4.83
CA VAL A 119 -4.22 -3.51 -5.39
C VAL A 119 -4.76 -4.05 -6.72
N PRO A 120 -4.08 -3.82 -7.84
CA PRO A 120 -4.49 -4.38 -9.12
C PRO A 120 -4.57 -5.90 -9.08
N PHE A 121 -5.58 -6.47 -9.72
CA PHE A 121 -5.67 -7.92 -9.87
C PHE A 121 -4.48 -8.44 -10.68
N SER A 122 -3.83 -9.47 -10.14
CA SER A 122 -2.73 -10.14 -10.84
C SER A 122 -3.28 -11.17 -11.82
N ASN A 123 -2.61 -11.33 -12.96
CA ASN A 123 -3.01 -12.28 -13.99
C ASN A 123 -3.32 -13.67 -13.40
N ASN A 124 -4.55 -14.13 -13.58
CA ASN A 124 -5.06 -15.45 -13.19
C ASN A 124 -5.18 -15.75 -11.69
N SER A 125 -5.01 -14.79 -10.79
CA SER A 125 -5.14 -15.02 -9.34
C SER A 125 -6.56 -14.80 -8.83
N GLN A 126 -7.24 -13.75 -9.29
CA GLN A 126 -8.59 -13.42 -8.85
C GLN A 126 -9.60 -13.96 -9.84
N LYS A 127 -10.46 -14.86 -9.37
CA LYS A 127 -11.42 -15.58 -10.19
C LYS A 127 -12.77 -15.64 -9.53
N VAL A 128 -13.82 -15.73 -10.37
CA VAL A 128 -15.17 -16.02 -9.94
C VAL A 128 -15.71 -17.25 -10.71
N LYS A 129 -16.45 -18.09 -10.03
CA LYS A 129 -16.90 -19.38 -10.56
C LYS A 129 -18.41 -19.51 -10.52
N PHE A 130 -18.96 -20.12 -11.58
CA PHE A 130 -20.36 -20.49 -11.69
C PHE A 130 -20.48 -21.91 -12.22
N LYS A 131 -21.36 -22.74 -11.64
CA LYS A 131 -21.78 -24.02 -12.21
C LYS A 131 -22.94 -23.72 -13.15
N LEU A 132 -22.82 -24.14 -14.41
CA LEU A 132 -23.89 -24.12 -15.40
C LEU A 132 -24.33 -25.55 -15.67
N GLU A 133 -25.63 -25.80 -15.67
CA GLU A 133 -26.23 -27.11 -15.90
C GLU A 133 -27.31 -27.02 -16.99
N ASN A 134 -27.25 -27.90 -18.00
CA ASN A 134 -28.24 -27.95 -19.04
C ASN A 134 -29.34 -28.91 -18.63
N ASN A 135 -30.46 -28.39 -18.17
CA ASN A 135 -31.64 -29.14 -17.77
C ASN A 135 -32.62 -29.36 -18.95
N SER A 136 -32.27 -28.90 -20.15
CA SER A 136 -33.06 -29.14 -21.33
C SER A 136 -32.76 -30.52 -21.95
N PHE A 137 -33.65 -30.99 -22.78
CA PHE A 137 -33.48 -32.27 -23.49
C PHE A 137 -32.66 -32.15 -24.77
N SER A 138 -32.29 -30.96 -25.16
CA SER A 138 -31.42 -30.67 -26.29
C SER A 138 -30.09 -30.11 -25.86
N SER A 139 -29.08 -30.25 -26.71
CA SER A 139 -27.79 -29.62 -26.46
C SER A 139 -27.90 -28.09 -26.56
N VAL A 140 -27.16 -27.43 -25.68
CA VAL A 140 -26.98 -25.96 -25.68
C VAL A 140 -25.61 -25.66 -26.26
N ASN A 141 -25.56 -24.85 -27.33
CA ASN A 141 -24.31 -24.36 -27.88
C ASN A 141 -24.31 -22.81 -27.79
N SER A 142 -23.46 -22.25 -26.96
CA SER A 142 -23.40 -20.80 -26.73
C SER A 142 -22.02 -20.35 -26.32
N SER A 143 -21.73 -19.07 -26.56
CA SER A 143 -20.60 -18.39 -25.93
C SER A 143 -21.02 -17.88 -24.57
N PHE A 144 -20.12 -17.99 -23.59
CA PHE A 144 -20.30 -17.52 -22.21
C PHE A 144 -19.27 -16.46 -21.80
N ALA A 145 -18.46 -15.96 -22.73
CA ALA A 145 -17.46 -14.95 -22.45
C ALA A 145 -18.05 -13.64 -21.87
N ASP A 146 -19.25 -13.29 -22.31
CA ASP A 146 -20.02 -12.10 -21.95
C ASP A 146 -21.07 -12.36 -20.84
N ALA A 147 -21.08 -13.55 -20.26
CA ALA A 147 -22.13 -13.96 -19.33
C ALA A 147 -22.01 -13.33 -17.94
N VAL A 148 -20.83 -12.82 -17.57
CA VAL A 148 -20.57 -12.27 -16.23
C VAL A 148 -20.16 -10.81 -16.30
N SER A 149 -20.81 -9.99 -15.49
CA SER A 149 -20.43 -8.60 -15.22
C SER A 149 -20.01 -8.45 -13.74
N ILE A 150 -19.05 -7.57 -13.49
CA ILE A 150 -18.54 -7.30 -12.16
C ILE A 150 -18.86 -5.87 -11.76
N GLN A 151 -19.28 -5.68 -10.50
CA GLN A 151 -19.54 -4.38 -9.90
C GLN A 151 -18.78 -4.27 -8.57
N ASN A 152 -18.06 -3.16 -8.40
CA ASN A 152 -17.36 -2.84 -7.15
C ASN A 152 -17.22 -1.31 -7.04
N GLY A 153 -18.22 -0.67 -6.41
CA GLY A 153 -18.26 0.79 -6.31
C GLY A 153 -18.18 1.48 -7.67
N THR A 154 -17.21 2.38 -7.83
CA THR A 154 -16.89 3.08 -9.09
C THR A 154 -15.72 2.43 -9.84
N ALA A 155 -15.11 1.37 -9.29
CA ALA A 155 -13.97 0.69 -9.87
C ALA A 155 -14.31 0.04 -11.22
N ASN A 156 -13.43 0.22 -12.21
CA ASN A 156 -13.55 -0.41 -13.50
C ASN A 156 -12.91 -1.81 -13.47
N ILE A 157 -13.73 -2.81 -13.16
CA ILE A 157 -13.35 -4.23 -13.14
C ILE A 157 -13.92 -4.91 -14.38
N SER A 158 -13.09 -5.66 -15.08
CA SER A 158 -13.47 -6.37 -16.30
C SER A 158 -13.13 -7.86 -16.21
N ILE A 159 -13.87 -8.68 -16.97
CA ILE A 159 -13.51 -10.08 -17.21
C ILE A 159 -12.40 -10.10 -18.27
N THR A 160 -11.27 -10.74 -17.94
CA THR A 160 -10.09 -10.84 -18.81
C THR A 160 -9.90 -12.22 -19.40
N GLY A 161 -10.63 -13.22 -18.90
CA GLY A 161 -10.58 -14.59 -19.41
C GLY A 161 -11.73 -15.43 -18.89
N CYS A 162 -12.04 -16.49 -19.63
CA CYS A 162 -13.06 -17.47 -19.31
C CYS A 162 -12.54 -18.88 -19.63
N THR A 163 -12.64 -19.81 -18.68
CA THR A 163 -12.35 -21.23 -18.90
C THR A 163 -13.49 -22.09 -18.34
N TRP A 164 -13.63 -23.28 -18.86
CA TRP A 164 -14.65 -24.23 -18.39
C TRP A 164 -14.09 -25.62 -18.17
N LYS A 165 -14.73 -26.38 -17.28
CA LYS A 165 -14.46 -27.82 -17.03
C LYS A 165 -15.75 -28.57 -16.92
N LEU A 166 -15.79 -29.80 -17.50
CA LEU A 166 -16.95 -30.68 -17.41
C LEU A 166 -17.08 -31.28 -15.99
N LEU A 167 -18.29 -31.33 -15.46
CA LEU A 167 -18.60 -31.93 -14.16
C LEU A 167 -19.37 -33.25 -14.33
N PRO A 168 -19.22 -34.23 -13.40
CA PRO A 168 -18.38 -34.22 -12.20
C PRO A 168 -16.93 -34.64 -12.46
N SER A 169 -16.60 -35.19 -13.64
CA SER A 169 -15.30 -35.82 -13.91
C SER A 169 -14.10 -34.87 -13.88
N GLY A 170 -14.33 -33.57 -14.17
CA GLY A 170 -13.26 -32.59 -14.34
C GLY A 170 -12.35 -32.86 -15.56
N THR A 171 -12.59 -33.95 -16.29
CA THR A 171 -11.92 -34.31 -17.55
C THR A 171 -12.72 -33.71 -18.71
N GLY A 172 -12.05 -33.01 -19.60
CA GLY A 172 -12.69 -32.19 -20.63
C GLY A 172 -12.93 -30.77 -20.14
N GLY A 173 -12.56 -29.83 -20.98
CA GLY A 173 -12.64 -28.39 -20.70
C GLY A 173 -11.95 -27.61 -21.80
N GLY A 174 -11.91 -26.32 -21.66
CA GLY A 174 -11.29 -25.44 -22.64
C GLY A 174 -11.43 -23.97 -22.29
N ASP A 175 -11.00 -23.14 -23.23
CA ASP A 175 -11.22 -21.71 -23.20
C ASP A 175 -12.65 -21.39 -23.62
N CYS A 176 -13.29 -20.44 -22.94
CA CYS A 176 -14.58 -19.86 -23.30
C CYS A 176 -14.50 -18.35 -23.50
N SER A 177 -13.30 -17.82 -23.68
CA SER A 177 -13.09 -16.39 -23.98
C SER A 177 -13.47 -16.04 -25.42
N GLY A 178 -13.77 -14.77 -25.64
CA GLY A 178 -14.08 -14.24 -26.97
C GLY A 178 -15.29 -14.90 -27.61
N THR A 179 -15.13 -15.45 -28.80
CA THR A 179 -16.21 -16.11 -29.58
C THR A 179 -16.29 -17.62 -29.37
N SER A 180 -15.46 -18.19 -28.49
CA SER A 180 -15.45 -19.63 -28.19
C SER A 180 -16.81 -20.07 -27.65
N THR A 181 -17.35 -21.17 -28.17
CA THR A 181 -18.65 -21.73 -27.76
C THR A 181 -18.46 -23.02 -26.97
N ILE A 182 -19.35 -23.27 -26.03
CA ILE A 182 -19.44 -24.52 -25.26
C ILE A 182 -20.66 -25.28 -25.79
N ASN A 183 -20.45 -26.52 -26.19
CA ASN A 183 -21.55 -27.42 -26.54
C ASN A 183 -21.85 -28.31 -25.33
N LEU A 184 -22.93 -28.00 -24.62
CA LEU A 184 -23.36 -28.66 -23.41
C LEU A 184 -24.53 -29.59 -23.73
N ALA A 185 -24.29 -30.91 -23.69
CA ALA A 185 -25.33 -31.89 -23.95
C ALA A 185 -26.42 -31.86 -22.85
N SER A 186 -27.58 -32.47 -23.14
CA SER A 186 -28.66 -32.64 -22.17
C SER A 186 -28.16 -33.30 -20.88
N GLY A 187 -28.48 -32.73 -19.72
CA GLY A 187 -28.09 -33.21 -18.40
C GLY A 187 -26.62 -33.00 -18.03
N GLN A 188 -25.83 -32.38 -18.91
CA GLN A 188 -24.43 -32.06 -18.57
C GLN A 188 -24.33 -30.76 -17.77
N ALA A 189 -23.31 -30.74 -16.90
CA ALA A 189 -22.93 -29.57 -16.14
C ALA A 189 -21.47 -29.20 -16.36
N VAL A 190 -21.15 -27.91 -16.35
CA VAL A 190 -19.79 -27.38 -16.43
C VAL A 190 -19.53 -26.38 -15.31
N LEU A 191 -18.28 -26.29 -14.89
CA LEU A 191 -17.77 -25.23 -14.05
C LEU A 191 -17.15 -24.16 -14.94
N LEU A 192 -17.77 -22.99 -15.00
CA LEU A 192 -17.25 -21.78 -15.63
C LEU A 192 -16.36 -21.06 -14.64
N THR A 193 -15.19 -20.64 -15.07
CA THR A 193 -14.22 -19.87 -14.27
C THR A 193 -13.82 -18.64 -15.04
N TYR A 194 -14.12 -17.47 -14.46
CA TYR A 194 -13.81 -16.16 -15.03
C TYR A 194 -12.64 -15.54 -14.29
N THR A 195 -11.63 -15.06 -15.01
CA THR A 195 -10.54 -14.25 -14.47
C THR A 195 -10.89 -12.78 -14.58
N MET A 196 -10.45 -11.99 -13.60
CA MET A 196 -10.75 -10.57 -13.51
C MET A 196 -9.49 -9.73 -13.66
N GLY A 197 -9.63 -8.53 -14.22
CA GLY A 197 -8.62 -7.48 -14.32
C GLY A 197 -9.15 -6.15 -13.84
N GLY A 198 -8.25 -5.22 -13.50
CA GLY A 198 -8.56 -3.92 -12.94
C GLY A 198 -8.08 -3.78 -11.50
N THR A 199 -8.37 -2.62 -10.89
CA THR A 199 -8.01 -2.33 -9.49
C THR A 199 -9.31 -2.13 -8.69
N PRO A 200 -9.60 -2.99 -7.70
CA PRO A 200 -10.83 -2.90 -6.93
C PRO A 200 -10.78 -1.78 -5.90
N GLU A 201 -11.94 -1.26 -5.51
CA GLU A 201 -12.15 -0.43 -4.34
C GLU A 201 -12.52 -1.29 -3.12
N THR A 202 -12.21 -0.81 -1.93
CA THR A 202 -12.64 -1.45 -0.68
C THR A 202 -14.17 -1.49 -0.58
N GLY A 203 -14.71 -2.62 -0.16
CA GLY A 203 -16.15 -2.84 -0.02
C GLY A 203 -16.63 -4.10 -0.73
N THR A 204 -17.91 -4.13 -1.11
CA THR A 204 -18.51 -5.31 -1.74
C THR A 204 -18.17 -5.38 -3.23
N LEU A 205 -17.70 -6.54 -3.67
CA LEU A 205 -17.54 -6.89 -5.07
C LEU A 205 -18.61 -7.92 -5.43
N THR A 206 -19.44 -7.60 -6.44
CA THR A 206 -20.56 -8.43 -6.90
C THR A 206 -20.28 -8.93 -8.30
N ALA A 207 -20.46 -10.22 -8.53
CA ALA A 207 -20.43 -10.85 -9.85
C ALA A 207 -21.83 -11.28 -10.23
N ASN A 208 -22.35 -10.78 -11.34
CA ASN A 208 -23.67 -11.07 -11.86
C ASN A 208 -23.55 -11.91 -13.13
N PHE A 209 -24.06 -13.13 -13.10
CA PHE A 209 -24.22 -13.97 -14.28
C PHE A 209 -25.58 -13.74 -14.92
N SER A 210 -25.62 -13.55 -16.24
CA SER A 210 -26.86 -13.44 -17.00
C SER A 210 -26.64 -13.95 -18.43
N LYS A 211 -27.16 -15.15 -18.74
CA LYS A 211 -27.09 -15.74 -20.09
C LYS A 211 -28.18 -16.79 -20.28
N LEU A 212 -28.77 -16.86 -21.48
CA LEU A 212 -29.79 -17.85 -21.87
C LEU A 212 -31.00 -17.89 -20.90
N GLY A 213 -31.35 -16.75 -20.31
CA GLY A 213 -32.44 -16.63 -19.33
C GLY A 213 -32.09 -17.09 -17.92
N ALA A 214 -30.92 -17.71 -17.69
CA ALA A 214 -30.42 -18.03 -16.38
C ALA A 214 -29.71 -16.81 -15.74
N GLN A 215 -29.96 -16.59 -14.45
CA GLN A 215 -29.39 -15.50 -13.67
C GLN A 215 -28.92 -16.00 -12.30
N ALA A 216 -27.77 -15.53 -11.85
CA ALA A 216 -27.26 -15.75 -10.51
C ALA A 216 -26.28 -14.64 -10.15
N ASP A 217 -26.25 -14.25 -8.89
CA ASP A 217 -25.27 -13.32 -8.36
C ASP A 217 -24.53 -13.94 -7.18
N GLN A 218 -23.33 -13.43 -6.92
CA GLN A 218 -22.56 -13.76 -5.73
C GLN A 218 -21.63 -12.59 -5.38
N GLN A 219 -21.26 -12.53 -4.11
CA GLN A 219 -20.50 -11.41 -3.55
C GLN A 219 -19.28 -11.87 -2.77
N THR A 220 -18.26 -11.02 -2.74
CA THR A 220 -17.12 -11.12 -1.83
C THR A 220 -16.77 -9.75 -1.28
N GLN A 221 -15.95 -9.70 -0.22
CA GLN A 221 -15.48 -8.45 0.35
C GLN A 221 -14.07 -8.13 -0.14
N VAL A 222 -13.89 -6.89 -0.56
CA VAL A 222 -12.59 -6.30 -0.83
C VAL A 222 -12.11 -5.59 0.43
N GLY A 223 -11.04 -6.09 1.04
CA GLY A 223 -10.51 -5.60 2.30
C GLY A 223 -9.65 -4.36 2.16
N LEU A 224 -9.28 -3.79 3.31
CA LEU A 224 -8.30 -2.70 3.42
C LEU A 224 -6.89 -3.24 3.27
N GLY A 225 -5.97 -2.35 2.87
CA GLY A 225 -4.55 -2.61 2.80
C GLY A 225 -3.87 -2.62 4.18
N SER A 226 -2.55 -2.81 4.16
CA SER A 226 -1.70 -2.78 5.36
C SER A 226 -0.36 -2.12 5.06
N ALA A 227 0.29 -1.63 6.12
CA ALA A 227 1.65 -1.12 6.08
C ALA A 227 2.31 -1.30 7.45
N THR A 228 3.64 -1.31 7.48
CA THR A 228 4.42 -1.32 8.73
C THR A 228 4.74 0.12 9.10
N ILE A 229 4.19 0.60 10.21
CA ILE A 229 4.39 1.96 10.74
C ILE A 229 5.12 1.86 12.07
N THR A 230 6.22 2.62 12.23
CA THR A 230 6.90 2.74 13.51
C THR A 230 6.12 3.67 14.44
N SER A 231 5.69 3.17 15.59
CA SER A 231 4.96 3.92 16.61
C SER A 231 5.65 3.78 17.98
N PRO A 232 5.70 4.85 18.79
CA PRO A 232 5.21 6.20 18.50
C PRO A 232 6.09 6.96 17.49
N LYS A 233 5.46 7.81 16.67
CA LYS A 233 6.16 8.87 15.91
C LYS A 233 6.24 10.11 16.78
N THR A 234 7.42 10.65 16.96
CA THR A 234 7.61 11.92 17.67
C THR A 234 7.82 13.06 16.68
N GLU A 235 7.19 14.19 16.92
CA GLU A 235 7.33 15.43 16.17
C GLU A 235 7.63 16.59 17.10
N TYR A 236 8.51 17.49 16.66
CA TYR A 236 9.00 18.59 17.47
C TYR A 236 8.50 19.94 16.95
N ILE A 237 8.00 20.79 17.87
CA ILE A 237 7.69 22.19 17.64
C ILE A 237 8.72 23.00 18.43
N VAL A 238 9.49 23.80 17.71
CA VAL A 238 10.69 24.45 18.25
C VAL A 238 10.38 25.86 18.71
N SER A 239 10.76 26.20 19.95
CA SER A 239 10.94 27.57 20.42
C SER A 239 12.42 27.97 20.31
N LEU A 240 12.70 29.21 19.94
CA LEU A 240 14.07 29.72 19.78
C LEU A 240 14.36 30.77 20.84
N THR A 241 15.38 30.48 21.62
CA THR A 241 15.88 31.42 22.66
C THR A 241 17.37 31.58 22.45
N TYR A 242 17.83 32.77 22.08
CA TYR A 242 19.25 33.04 21.86
C TYR A 242 19.66 34.42 22.34
N PRO A 243 20.92 34.60 22.80
CA PRO A 243 21.36 35.82 23.41
C PRO A 243 21.21 37.06 22.51
N GLY A 244 20.76 38.18 23.09
CA GLY A 244 20.66 39.47 22.40
C GLY A 244 19.51 39.63 21.42
N THR A 245 18.58 38.66 21.34
CA THR A 245 17.41 38.70 20.46
C THR A 245 16.11 38.45 21.21
N THR A 246 14.98 38.85 20.63
CA THR A 246 13.66 38.51 21.15
C THR A 246 13.42 37.02 20.94
N PRO A 247 13.09 36.27 21.97
CA PRO A 247 12.76 34.86 21.82
C PRO A 247 11.59 34.66 20.87
N ILE A 248 11.65 33.60 20.05
CA ILE A 248 10.60 33.23 19.10
C ILE A 248 9.95 31.95 19.61
N PRO A 249 8.70 32.03 20.13
CA PRO A 249 7.98 30.82 20.52
C PRO A 249 7.61 30.00 19.30
N GLY A 250 7.60 28.69 19.44
CA GLY A 250 6.98 27.81 18.44
C GLY A 250 5.47 28.02 18.47
N LEU A 251 4.86 28.10 17.31
CA LEU A 251 3.41 28.25 17.14
C LEU A 251 2.84 27.05 16.39
N LEU A 252 1.64 26.64 16.78
CA LEU A 252 0.85 25.64 16.10
C LEU A 252 -0.56 26.21 15.92
N ASP A 253 -1.00 26.34 14.66
CA ASP A 253 -2.35 26.80 14.33
C ASP A 253 -2.91 26.07 13.11
N ASN A 254 -4.11 26.44 12.68
CA ASN A 254 -4.76 25.86 11.51
C ASN A 254 -4.47 26.63 10.20
N GLY A 255 -3.62 27.65 10.25
CA GLY A 255 -3.30 28.56 9.15
C GLY A 255 -1.82 28.57 8.79
N THR A 256 -1.13 29.66 9.13
CA THR A 256 0.27 29.90 8.75
C THR A 256 1.25 28.92 9.39
N ASN A 257 0.98 28.50 10.64
CA ASN A 257 1.80 27.53 11.38
C ASN A 257 1.12 26.17 11.45
N LYS A 258 0.41 25.79 10.38
CA LYS A 258 -0.20 24.47 10.24
C LYS A 258 0.88 23.40 10.19
N LEU A 259 0.78 22.41 11.07
CA LEU A 259 1.69 21.28 11.11
C LEU A 259 1.13 20.10 10.30
N VAL A 260 1.90 19.62 9.33
CA VAL A 260 1.67 18.36 8.62
C VAL A 260 2.82 17.42 8.96
N VAL A 261 2.53 16.43 9.78
CA VAL A 261 3.51 15.42 10.18
C VAL A 261 3.61 14.34 9.13
N LYS A 262 4.82 14.01 8.72
CA LYS A 262 5.10 12.89 7.84
C LYS A 262 5.31 11.62 8.69
N ILE A 263 4.39 10.66 8.58
CA ILE A 263 4.47 9.37 9.28
C ILE A 263 4.99 8.32 8.30
N PRO A 264 6.26 7.92 8.37
CA PRO A 264 6.84 6.98 7.42
C PRO A 264 6.28 5.57 7.62
N TYR A 265 6.16 4.85 6.51
CA TYR A 265 5.77 3.45 6.49
C TYR A 265 6.57 2.64 5.46
N GLU A 266 6.64 1.33 5.69
CA GLU A 266 7.24 0.33 4.80
C GLU A 266 6.29 -0.85 4.60
N ASN A 267 6.57 -1.73 3.61
CA ASN A 267 5.77 -2.90 3.28
C ASN A 267 4.30 -2.55 3.02
N GLY A 268 4.06 -1.38 2.44
CA GLY A 268 2.72 -0.89 2.18
C GLY A 268 2.07 -1.60 0.99
N SER A 269 0.78 -1.90 1.10
CA SER A 269 -0.03 -2.45 0.03
C SER A 269 -1.51 -2.17 0.28
N GLY A 270 -2.24 -1.78 -0.75
CA GLY A 270 -3.68 -1.56 -0.72
C GLY A 270 -4.12 -0.24 -0.12
N SER A 271 -5.43 -0.09 0.07
CA SER A 271 -6.07 1.16 0.47
C SER A 271 -6.16 1.34 1.99
N TYR A 272 -6.26 2.58 2.41
CA TYR A 272 -6.60 2.95 3.79
C TYR A 272 -7.69 4.02 3.81
N ASN A 273 -8.53 3.95 4.85
CA ASN A 273 -9.59 4.92 5.08
C ASN A 273 -9.03 6.22 5.66
N ALA A 274 -9.79 7.31 5.50
CA ALA A 274 -9.52 8.54 6.21
C ALA A 274 -9.55 8.31 7.73
N VAL A 275 -8.62 8.95 8.44
CA VAL A 275 -8.50 8.88 9.90
C VAL A 275 -8.74 10.27 10.47
N THR A 276 -9.55 10.34 11.53
CA THR A 276 -9.65 11.50 12.42
C THR A 276 -9.55 10.96 13.84
N SER A 277 -8.53 11.39 14.59
CA SER A 277 -8.36 10.97 15.98
C SER A 277 -9.35 11.66 16.91
N GLN A 278 -9.47 11.15 18.13
CA GLN A 278 -10.09 11.90 19.21
C GLN A 278 -9.26 13.15 19.53
N GLU A 279 -9.91 14.19 20.07
CA GLU A 279 -9.24 15.37 20.59
C GLU A 279 -8.52 15.05 21.92
N VAL A 280 -7.31 15.57 22.05
CA VAL A 280 -6.47 15.45 23.24
C VAL A 280 -6.14 16.85 23.74
N THR A 281 -6.25 17.09 25.05
CA THR A 281 -5.86 18.36 25.65
C THR A 281 -4.34 18.48 25.65
N THR A 282 -3.81 19.65 25.25
CA THR A 282 -2.38 19.94 25.29
C THR A 282 -1.90 20.16 26.72
N ALA A 283 -0.63 19.90 26.98
CA ALA A 283 0.02 20.46 28.16
C ALA A 283 -0.01 22.00 28.09
N THR A 284 0.08 22.66 29.26
CA THR A 284 0.11 24.12 29.33
C THR A 284 1.32 24.68 28.58
N GLY A 285 1.07 25.54 27.62
CA GLY A 285 2.07 26.25 26.81
C GLY A 285 2.57 27.55 27.44
N GLN A 286 3.06 28.47 26.58
CA GLN A 286 3.57 29.77 27.01
C GLN A 286 2.40 30.63 27.54
N GLY A 287 2.64 31.35 28.65
CA GLY A 287 1.63 32.26 29.23
C GLY A 287 0.38 31.59 29.79
N GLY A 288 0.38 30.28 29.98
CA GLY A 288 -0.77 29.55 30.49
C GLY A 288 -1.68 28.98 29.39
N ASP A 289 -1.26 29.06 28.13
CA ASP A 289 -2.02 28.62 26.94
C ASP A 289 -2.32 27.11 26.97
N THR A 290 -3.56 26.75 26.67
CA THR A 290 -4.04 25.35 26.61
C THR A 290 -5.10 25.20 25.51
N ASN A 291 -4.92 24.18 24.68
CA ASN A 291 -5.81 23.90 23.55
C ASN A 291 -6.17 22.41 23.52
N THR A 292 -6.95 22.01 22.54
CA THR A 292 -7.07 20.62 22.13
C THR A 292 -6.38 20.42 20.79
N VAL A 293 -5.88 19.21 20.57
CA VAL A 293 -5.29 18.82 19.28
C VAL A 293 -5.84 17.48 18.84
N LYS A 294 -6.02 17.32 17.54
CA LYS A 294 -6.35 16.06 16.90
C LYS A 294 -5.58 15.90 15.59
N LEU A 295 -5.48 14.68 15.14
CA LEU A 295 -4.81 14.33 13.88
C LEU A 295 -5.86 13.96 12.82
N SER A 296 -5.62 14.37 11.58
CA SER A 296 -6.41 13.99 10.40
C SER A 296 -5.51 13.49 9.28
N ILE A 297 -5.80 12.28 8.76
CA ILE A 297 -5.13 11.69 7.59
C ILE A 297 -6.21 11.48 6.52
N PRO A 298 -6.06 11.99 5.28
CA PRO A 298 -7.00 11.70 4.20
C PRO A 298 -6.93 10.23 3.78
N GLN A 299 -7.99 9.71 3.20
CA GLN A 299 -7.96 8.37 2.59
C GLN A 299 -6.94 8.28 1.46
N GLY A 300 -6.41 7.09 1.21
CA GLY A 300 -5.44 6.88 0.15
C GLY A 300 -5.05 5.42 -0.05
N ASN A 301 -3.95 5.23 -0.80
CA ASN A 301 -3.35 3.93 -1.05
C ASN A 301 -1.90 3.91 -0.55
N PHE A 302 -1.51 2.81 0.09
CA PHE A 302 -0.12 2.58 0.44
C PHE A 302 0.70 2.22 -0.81
N MET A 303 1.86 2.85 -0.92
CA MET A 303 2.95 2.40 -1.77
C MET A 303 3.79 1.38 -1.00
N ALA A 304 4.72 0.67 -1.66
CA ALA A 304 5.63 -0.26 -0.97
C ALA A 304 6.41 0.42 0.18
N LYS A 305 6.78 1.70 0.00
CA LYS A 305 7.38 2.59 0.99
C LYS A 305 6.91 4.02 0.74
N GLY A 306 6.62 4.75 1.83
CA GLY A 306 6.14 6.12 1.73
C GLY A 306 5.93 6.77 3.10
N SER A 307 5.18 7.87 3.10
CA SER A 307 4.72 8.54 4.34
C SER A 307 3.25 8.94 4.23
N LEU A 308 2.57 8.93 5.37
CA LEU A 308 1.22 9.47 5.52
C LEU A 308 1.32 10.94 5.91
N ASP A 309 0.48 11.79 5.32
CA ASP A 309 0.37 13.20 5.67
C ASP A 309 -0.68 13.36 6.76
N ALA A 310 -0.21 13.49 8.00
CA ALA A 310 -1.06 13.69 9.16
C ALA A 310 -1.14 15.18 9.52
N THR A 311 -2.25 15.81 9.21
CA THR A 311 -2.51 17.21 9.60
C THR A 311 -2.91 17.27 11.07
N ILE A 312 -2.22 18.10 11.85
CA ILE A 312 -2.61 18.43 13.22
C ILE A 312 -3.60 19.59 13.17
N VAL A 313 -4.75 19.38 13.78
CA VAL A 313 -5.81 20.39 13.88
C VAL A 313 -5.88 20.85 15.33
N VAL A 314 -5.75 22.16 15.54
CA VAL A 314 -5.83 22.80 16.85
C VAL A 314 -7.28 23.23 17.10
N GLY A 315 -7.82 22.82 18.22
CA GLY A 315 -9.11 23.25 18.76
C GLY A 315 -8.91 24.12 20.01
N GLY A 316 -10.00 24.50 20.64
CA GLY A 316 -10.02 25.38 21.80
C GLY A 316 -10.56 26.76 21.47
N THR A 317 -10.33 27.74 22.34
CA THR A 317 -10.97 29.07 22.23
C THR A 317 -10.41 29.93 21.12
N ASP A 318 -9.11 29.81 20.82
CA ASP A 318 -8.36 30.64 19.85
C ASP A 318 -7.78 29.86 18.69
N SER A 319 -7.85 28.51 18.72
CA SER A 319 -7.30 27.62 17.68
C SER A 319 -5.81 27.82 17.39
N GLN A 320 -5.05 28.32 18.36
CA GLN A 320 -3.63 28.54 18.31
C GLN A 320 -2.96 28.10 19.61
N TYR A 321 -1.92 27.30 19.52
CA TYR A 321 -1.12 26.84 20.65
C TYR A 321 0.29 27.39 20.58
N GLN A 322 0.74 28.01 21.68
CA GLN A 322 2.06 28.60 21.82
C GLN A 322 2.96 27.74 22.69
N VAL A 323 4.04 27.21 22.10
CA VAL A 323 5.03 26.39 22.80
C VAL A 323 5.81 27.22 23.82
N ARG A 324 6.12 26.64 24.97
CA ARG A 324 6.95 27.28 25.99
C ARG A 324 8.29 27.73 25.42
N LEU A 325 8.75 28.87 25.87
CA LEU A 325 10.13 29.30 25.66
C LEU A 325 11.06 28.50 26.58
N LEU A 326 11.84 27.60 26.00
CA LEU A 326 12.70 26.66 26.69
C LEU A 326 14.17 27.00 26.46
N GLN A 327 15.05 26.62 27.41
CA GLN A 327 16.48 26.63 27.17
C GLN A 327 16.83 25.60 26.06
N PRO A 328 17.89 25.85 25.27
CA PRO A 328 18.32 24.91 24.24
C PRO A 328 18.52 23.49 24.78
N GLY A 329 17.87 22.53 24.16
CA GLY A 329 17.90 21.12 24.54
C GLY A 329 16.86 20.70 25.58
N GLU A 330 16.17 21.65 26.25
CA GLU A 330 15.03 21.33 27.11
C GLU A 330 13.81 20.98 26.25
N GLU A 331 13.07 19.96 26.66
CA GLU A 331 11.86 19.53 25.98
C GLU A 331 10.71 19.22 26.95
N TYR A 332 9.49 19.25 26.46
CA TYR A 332 8.31 18.74 27.15
C TYR A 332 7.32 18.14 26.18
N GLU A 333 6.52 17.21 26.64
CA GLU A 333 5.42 16.65 25.86
C GLU A 333 4.26 17.64 25.81
N ILE A 334 3.83 18.00 24.59
CA ILE A 334 2.65 18.83 24.35
C ILE A 334 1.41 17.96 24.41
N ALA A 335 1.40 16.85 23.67
CA ALA A 335 0.29 15.89 23.65
C ALA A 335 0.74 14.57 23.03
N THR A 336 0.13 13.47 23.48
CA THR A 336 0.19 12.18 22.81
C THR A 336 -1.17 11.91 22.18
N ILE A 337 -1.24 11.83 20.85
CA ILE A 337 -2.46 11.68 20.06
C ILE A 337 -2.56 10.21 19.61
N PRO A 338 -3.48 9.40 20.19
CA PRO A 338 -3.75 8.06 19.71
C PRO A 338 -4.60 8.12 18.45
N TYR A 339 -4.31 7.25 17.48
CA TYR A 339 -5.10 7.11 16.27
C TYR A 339 -5.15 5.65 15.81
N THR A 340 -6.21 5.31 15.06
CA THR A 340 -6.39 3.97 14.50
C THR A 340 -6.42 4.06 12.98
N LEU A 341 -5.57 3.27 12.32
CA LEU A 341 -5.51 3.16 10.86
C LEU A 341 -5.73 1.70 10.47
N ASN A 342 -6.76 1.44 9.67
CA ASN A 342 -7.14 0.09 9.23
C ASN A 342 -7.22 -0.94 10.38
N GLY A 343 -7.74 -0.52 11.54
CA GLY A 343 -7.92 -1.38 12.72
C GLY A 343 -6.68 -1.55 13.60
N GLN A 344 -5.52 -0.97 13.23
CA GLN A 344 -4.31 -0.96 14.05
C GLN A 344 -4.16 0.38 14.78
N SER A 345 -3.74 0.31 16.05
CA SER A 345 -3.59 1.50 16.90
C SER A 345 -2.15 1.99 16.91
N TYR A 346 -1.98 3.30 16.77
CA TYR A 346 -0.71 4.00 16.74
C TYR A 346 -0.76 5.26 17.61
N GLN A 347 0.40 5.88 17.82
CA GLN A 347 0.53 7.12 18.59
C GLN A 347 1.42 8.13 17.88
N LEU A 348 1.00 9.39 17.88
CA LEU A 348 1.81 10.54 17.52
C LEU A 348 2.08 11.36 18.80
N VAL A 349 3.34 11.59 19.11
CA VAL A 349 3.77 12.39 20.24
C VAL A 349 4.24 13.76 19.74
N LEU A 350 3.57 14.83 20.15
CA LEU A 350 4.00 16.19 19.91
C LEU A 350 4.83 16.68 21.10
N LYS A 351 6.03 17.21 20.83
CA LYS A 351 6.91 17.77 21.83
C LYS A 351 7.28 19.22 21.52
N GLY A 352 7.31 20.05 22.53
CA GLY A 352 7.96 21.37 22.48
C GLY A 352 9.42 21.23 22.86
N ILE A 353 10.30 21.92 22.14
CA ILE A 353 11.75 21.91 22.43
C ILE A 353 12.35 23.32 22.26
N GLY A 354 13.31 23.63 23.15
CA GLY A 354 14.19 24.80 22.96
C GLY A 354 15.30 24.50 21.95
N GLY A 355 15.45 25.33 20.94
CA GLY A 355 16.44 25.16 19.88
C GLY A 355 17.41 26.32 19.75
N ILE A 356 18.59 26.03 19.18
CA ILE A 356 19.60 27.03 18.80
C ILE A 356 19.46 27.25 17.29
N PRO A 357 19.02 28.43 16.83
CA PRO A 357 18.89 28.71 15.43
C PRO A 357 20.24 28.85 14.74
N ASP A 358 20.33 28.46 13.48
CA ASP A 358 21.45 28.81 12.63
C ASP A 358 21.65 30.34 12.58
N LYS A 359 22.89 30.82 12.40
CA LYS A 359 23.22 32.26 12.36
C LYS A 359 22.41 33.04 11.32
N LYS A 360 22.06 32.37 10.21
CA LYS A 360 21.25 32.93 9.12
C LYS A 360 19.80 32.45 9.14
N PHE A 361 19.32 31.95 10.29
CA PHE A 361 17.96 31.43 10.40
C PHE A 361 16.91 32.46 9.97
N GLY A 362 15.97 32.07 9.10
CA GLY A 362 14.93 32.94 8.61
C GLY A 362 15.38 33.92 7.51
N VAL A 363 16.67 33.92 7.13
CA VAL A 363 17.17 34.76 6.04
C VAL A 363 16.86 34.11 4.70
N GLN A 364 16.31 34.93 3.76
CA GLN A 364 16.06 34.48 2.41
C GLN A 364 17.27 34.73 1.51
N THR A 365 17.66 33.71 0.75
CA THR A 365 18.64 33.82 -0.33
C THR A 365 17.92 33.50 -1.64
N ASN A 366 17.96 34.47 -2.60
CA ASN A 366 17.24 34.36 -3.87
C ASN A 366 15.73 34.04 -3.73
N GLY A 367 15.08 34.58 -2.72
CA GLY A 367 13.65 34.40 -2.45
C GLY A 367 13.29 33.07 -1.80
N LYS A 368 14.28 32.28 -1.35
CA LYS A 368 14.08 31.01 -0.65
C LYS A 368 14.61 31.09 0.78
N LEU A 369 13.88 30.50 1.73
CA LEU A 369 14.32 30.32 3.11
C LEU A 369 15.26 29.10 3.15
N GLU A 370 16.54 29.28 2.90
CA GLU A 370 17.53 28.21 2.79
C GLU A 370 18.17 27.84 4.13
N HIS A 371 18.23 28.79 5.07
CA HIS A 371 18.88 28.63 6.38
C HIS A 371 17.83 28.42 7.48
N GLN A 372 17.18 27.27 7.45
CA GLN A 372 16.13 26.87 8.41
C GLN A 372 16.60 25.75 9.33
N PHE A 373 17.83 25.89 9.90
CA PHE A 373 18.45 24.89 10.73
C PHE A 373 18.33 25.23 12.21
N VAL A 374 18.01 24.23 13.02
CA VAL A 374 17.89 24.33 14.47
C VAL A 374 18.65 23.19 15.12
N TYR A 375 19.49 23.52 16.08
CA TYR A 375 20.38 22.60 16.79
C TYR A 375 20.04 22.52 18.27
N THR A 376 20.61 21.50 18.94
CA THR A 376 20.60 21.34 20.40
C THR A 376 22.01 21.12 20.90
N PRO A 377 22.30 21.45 22.17
CA PRO A 377 23.62 21.21 22.75
C PRO A 377 23.83 19.73 23.11
N VAL A 378 25.06 19.26 23.01
CA VAL A 378 25.51 17.96 23.52
C VAL A 378 26.77 18.12 24.32
N THR A 379 26.82 17.53 25.53
CA THR A 379 28.02 17.50 26.34
C THR A 379 28.91 16.33 25.92
N VAL A 380 30.13 16.63 25.54
CA VAL A 380 31.17 15.65 25.20
C VAL A 380 32.15 15.53 26.35
N THR A 381 32.33 14.31 26.86
CA THR A 381 33.28 13.98 27.91
C THR A 381 34.37 13.10 27.36
N GLY A 382 35.60 13.51 27.47
CA GLY A 382 36.74 12.78 26.93
C GLY A 382 37.14 11.57 27.79
N THR A 383 37.68 10.56 27.16
CA THR A 383 38.25 9.36 27.79
C THR A 383 39.62 9.70 28.44
N TYR A 384 40.39 10.56 27.78
CA TYR A 384 41.74 10.93 28.22
C TYR A 384 41.77 12.35 28.73
N PRO A 385 42.60 12.62 29.76
CA PRO A 385 42.72 13.97 30.32
C PRO A 385 43.45 14.91 29.33
N VAL A 386 43.00 16.16 29.32
CA VAL A 386 43.63 17.26 28.61
C VAL A 386 44.22 18.22 29.61
N ASN A 387 45.52 18.45 29.55
CA ASN A 387 46.25 19.27 30.54
C ASN A 387 46.00 18.83 32.00
N GLY A 388 45.91 17.53 32.25
CA GLY A 388 45.66 16.95 33.56
C GLY A 388 44.22 17.05 34.08
N LYS A 389 43.29 17.54 33.28
CA LYS A 389 41.87 17.66 33.60
C LYS A 389 41.01 16.84 32.69
N GLN A 390 39.91 16.32 33.18
CA GLN A 390 38.93 15.65 32.34
C GLN A 390 38.35 16.63 31.32
N TYR A 391 38.36 16.25 30.07
CA TYR A 391 37.71 17.01 28.99
C TYR A 391 36.20 16.96 29.21
N LYS A 392 35.53 18.11 29.25
CA LYS A 392 34.08 18.25 29.27
C LYS A 392 33.72 19.58 28.63
N LYS A 393 33.09 19.49 27.42
CA LYS A 393 32.72 20.66 26.63
C LYS A 393 31.33 20.46 26.00
N GLU A 394 30.61 21.55 25.77
CA GLU A 394 29.33 21.52 25.02
C GLU A 394 29.56 21.86 23.56
N TRP A 395 29.01 21.00 22.69
CA TRP A 395 29.06 21.12 21.25
C TRP A 395 27.65 21.18 20.70
N LEU A 396 27.45 21.72 19.49
CA LEU A 396 26.21 21.44 18.74
C LEU A 396 26.13 19.95 18.42
N ASN A 397 24.95 19.38 18.51
CA ASN A 397 24.73 17.95 18.26
C ASN A 397 24.99 17.52 16.80
N LEU A 398 24.95 18.45 15.85
CA LEU A 398 25.10 18.22 14.40
C LEU A 398 26.08 19.20 13.77
N ASN A 399 26.65 18.83 12.62
CA ASN A 399 27.34 19.78 11.75
C ASN A 399 26.35 20.84 11.24
N LEU A 400 26.81 22.08 11.02
CA LEU A 400 25.99 23.11 10.45
C LEU A 400 25.42 22.66 9.10
N GLY A 401 24.11 22.90 8.87
CA GLY A 401 23.42 22.53 7.66
C GLY A 401 23.00 21.07 7.54
N ALA A 402 23.03 20.28 8.62
CA ALA A 402 22.58 18.88 8.62
C ALA A 402 21.06 18.77 8.40
N ASP A 403 20.63 17.75 7.67
CA ASP A 403 19.21 17.51 7.34
C ASP A 403 18.36 17.31 8.60
N TYR A 404 18.88 16.64 9.63
CA TYR A 404 18.17 16.48 10.91
C TYR A 404 17.88 17.80 11.61
N ALA A 405 18.65 18.85 11.34
CA ALA A 405 18.43 20.19 11.88
C ALA A 405 17.48 21.05 11.01
N ASN A 406 17.12 20.63 9.80
CA ASN A 406 16.39 21.44 8.84
C ASN A 406 14.87 21.34 9.02
N VAL A 407 14.24 22.41 9.53
CA VAL A 407 12.77 22.45 9.73
C VAL A 407 11.97 22.36 8.43
N ASN A 408 12.58 22.59 7.27
CA ASN A 408 11.93 22.43 5.96
C ASN A 408 11.99 20.99 5.43
N LYS A 409 12.57 20.04 6.17
CA LYS A 409 12.63 18.62 5.83
C LYS A 409 11.82 17.78 6.83
N PRO A 410 10.48 17.87 6.84
CA PRO A 410 9.65 17.24 7.88
C PRO A 410 9.75 15.70 7.93
N ASP A 411 10.21 15.08 6.82
CA ASP A 411 10.44 13.62 6.80
C ASP A 411 11.61 13.17 7.66
N VAL A 412 12.61 14.04 7.85
CA VAL A 412 13.85 13.72 8.56
C VAL A 412 14.15 14.64 9.75
N PHE A 413 13.51 15.81 9.83
CA PHE A 413 13.72 16.78 10.89
C PHE A 413 13.55 16.16 12.28
N ASN A 414 14.60 16.26 13.08
CA ASN A 414 14.60 15.89 14.48
C ASN A 414 15.79 16.58 15.17
N PRO A 415 15.58 17.72 15.85
CA PRO A 415 16.65 18.54 16.39
C PRO A 415 17.43 17.88 17.54
N THR A 416 16.93 16.79 18.12
CA THR A 416 17.63 16.03 19.16
C THR A 416 18.44 14.87 18.60
N LYS A 417 18.23 14.53 17.32
CA LYS A 417 18.90 13.38 16.71
C LYS A 417 20.31 13.72 16.32
N GLN A 418 21.21 12.78 16.60
CA GLN A 418 22.58 12.79 16.08
C GLN A 418 22.72 11.76 14.96
N GLY A 419 23.83 11.79 14.24
CA GLY A 419 24.15 10.77 13.26
C GLY A 419 24.07 9.35 13.85
N THR A 420 23.48 8.43 13.11
CA THR A 420 23.39 7.01 13.52
C THR A 420 24.71 6.28 13.30
N SER A 421 25.52 6.78 12.39
CA SER A 421 26.88 6.33 12.06
C SER A 421 27.65 7.47 11.39
N ALA A 422 28.97 7.30 11.22
CA ALA A 422 29.79 8.26 10.45
C ALA A 422 29.35 8.39 8.97
N THR A 423 28.63 7.39 8.41
CA THR A 423 28.11 7.40 7.05
C THR A 423 26.64 7.83 6.93
N ASP A 424 26.05 8.32 8.01
CA ASP A 424 24.69 8.85 7.99
C ASP A 424 24.65 10.23 7.31
N HIS A 425 24.25 10.26 6.04
CA HIS A 425 24.27 11.47 5.22
C HIS A 425 23.33 12.58 5.69
N HIS A 426 22.28 12.25 6.46
CA HIS A 426 21.41 13.26 7.06
C HIS A 426 22.10 14.09 8.16
N ALA A 427 23.23 13.60 8.69
CA ALA A 427 24.06 14.31 9.66
C ALA A 427 25.25 15.05 9.02
N TYR A 428 25.52 14.92 7.71
CA TYR A 428 26.71 15.46 7.05
C TYR A 428 26.84 16.97 7.14
N GLY A 429 25.73 17.67 6.94
CA GLY A 429 25.71 19.14 6.94
C GLY A 429 26.27 19.76 5.67
N SER A 430 26.54 21.05 5.77
CA SER A 430 27.10 21.89 4.72
C SER A 430 28.60 21.81 4.65
N LEU A 431 29.20 22.17 3.50
CA LEU A 431 30.64 22.19 3.27
C LEU A 431 31.11 23.63 3.04
N PHE A 432 31.65 24.25 4.08
CA PHE A 432 32.06 25.66 4.11
C PHE A 432 33.47 25.86 3.56
N GLN A 433 33.67 26.88 2.73
CA GLN A 433 35.00 27.44 2.48
C GLN A 433 35.45 28.24 3.71
N TRP A 434 36.71 28.09 4.10
CA TRP A 434 37.22 28.68 5.34
C TRP A 434 37.07 30.21 5.38
N GLY A 435 36.60 30.74 6.48
CA GLY A 435 36.44 32.18 6.71
C GLY A 435 35.33 32.83 5.89
N ARG A 436 34.52 32.04 5.22
CA ARG A 436 33.39 32.52 4.44
C ARG A 436 32.08 32.39 5.21
N ASP A 437 31.25 33.43 5.18
CA ASP A 437 29.92 33.43 5.80
C ASP A 437 29.01 32.38 5.13
N ALA A 438 27.94 31.99 5.82
CA ALA A 438 26.85 31.19 5.29
C ALA A 438 26.05 32.00 4.26
N ASP A 439 26.52 32.07 3.03
CA ASP A 439 25.92 32.82 1.93
C ASP A 439 25.22 31.92 0.89
N GLY A 440 25.07 30.63 1.21
CA GLY A 440 24.43 29.61 0.37
C GLY A 440 25.41 28.78 -0.46
N HIS A 441 26.69 29.15 -0.55
CA HIS A 441 27.70 28.38 -1.30
C HIS A 441 27.98 27.00 -0.66
N GLU A 442 27.78 26.93 0.63
CA GLU A 442 28.06 25.78 1.49
C GLU A 442 26.96 24.71 1.47
N LEU A 443 25.74 25.09 1.07
CA LEU A 443 24.56 24.24 1.16
C LEU A 443 24.61 23.07 0.20
N ILE A 444 24.38 21.86 0.71
CA ILE A 444 24.41 20.60 -0.04
C ILE A 444 23.10 19.84 0.18
N ASN A 445 22.52 19.37 -0.91
CA ASN A 445 21.45 18.36 -0.89
C ASN A 445 22.09 16.97 -0.97
N TRP A 446 22.14 16.28 0.16
CA TRP A 446 22.63 14.91 0.21
C TRP A 446 21.55 13.92 -0.20
N SER A 447 21.86 13.01 -1.10
CA SER A 447 20.95 11.94 -1.57
C SER A 447 21.37 10.55 -1.08
N SER A 448 22.62 10.41 -0.65
CA SER A 448 23.17 9.18 -0.06
C SER A 448 24.47 9.47 0.69
N SER A 449 25.04 8.46 1.33
CA SER A 449 26.36 8.56 2.00
C SER A 449 27.52 8.89 1.06
N THR A 450 27.34 8.75 -0.25
CA THR A 450 28.40 8.97 -1.26
C THR A 450 28.01 9.98 -2.33
N SER A 451 26.82 10.59 -2.24
CA SER A 451 26.29 11.49 -3.28
C SER A 451 25.60 12.70 -2.68
N GLY A 452 25.95 13.87 -3.18
CA GLY A 452 25.34 15.14 -2.87
C GLY A 452 25.42 16.11 -4.04
N THR A 453 24.54 17.12 -4.05
CA THR A 453 24.53 18.20 -5.04
C THR A 453 24.49 19.55 -4.33
N PRO A 454 25.27 20.55 -4.79
CA PRO A 454 25.14 21.90 -4.25
C PRO A 454 23.72 22.45 -4.44
N VAL A 455 23.18 23.08 -3.41
CA VAL A 455 21.87 23.78 -3.51
C VAL A 455 22.00 24.97 -4.45
N ASN A 456 23.11 25.68 -4.34
CA ASN A 456 23.46 26.81 -5.21
C ASN A 456 24.75 26.53 -5.97
N SER A 457 24.71 26.66 -7.29
CA SER A 457 25.90 26.56 -8.15
C SER A 457 26.74 27.83 -8.14
N LEU A 458 26.22 28.91 -7.56
CA LEU A 458 26.84 30.24 -7.57
C LEU A 458 27.80 30.42 -6.41
N GLY A 459 28.95 31.01 -6.71
CA GLY A 459 29.82 31.58 -5.71
C GLY A 459 30.90 30.70 -5.14
N TRP A 460 31.16 29.47 -5.68
CA TRP A 460 32.37 28.74 -5.26
C TRP A 460 33.63 29.51 -5.67
N ARG A 461 34.52 29.78 -4.70
CA ARG A 461 35.74 30.57 -4.92
C ARG A 461 36.92 29.65 -5.10
N PHE A 462 37.39 29.56 -6.35
CA PHE A 462 38.56 28.75 -6.69
C PHE A 462 39.83 29.55 -6.38
N TYR A 463 40.76 28.95 -5.67
CA TYR A 463 42.07 29.54 -5.33
C TYR A 463 41.97 30.95 -4.66
N ASP A 464 40.83 31.32 -4.19
CA ASP A 464 40.61 32.65 -3.57
C ASP A 464 41.19 32.67 -2.17
N GLN A 465 41.92 33.69 -1.87
CA GLN A 465 42.54 33.84 -0.56
C GLN A 465 41.60 34.63 0.34
N LEU A 466 40.86 33.91 1.12
CA LEU A 466 40.00 34.53 2.12
C LEU A 466 40.89 35.01 3.30
N THR A 467 41.02 36.35 3.39
CA THR A 467 41.87 36.99 4.41
C THR A 467 41.09 37.34 5.66
N THR A 468 39.77 37.47 5.57
CA THR A 468 38.88 37.79 6.68
C THR A 468 38.13 36.54 7.08
N TYR A 469 38.14 36.22 8.36
CA TYR A 469 37.37 35.12 8.93
C TYR A 469 36.00 35.60 9.42
N ASN A 470 34.95 35.07 8.85
CA ASN A 470 33.57 35.20 9.35
C ASN A 470 33.12 33.87 9.93
N ASP A 471 32.81 33.87 11.21
CA ASP A 471 32.35 32.66 11.88
C ASP A 471 30.92 32.31 11.47
N PRO A 472 30.65 31.12 10.90
CA PRO A 472 29.29 30.70 10.55
C PRO A 472 28.48 30.19 11.74
N CYS A 473 29.08 29.98 12.90
CA CYS A 473 28.40 29.44 14.09
C CYS A 473 27.34 30.39 14.64
N PRO A 474 26.27 29.88 15.27
CA PRO A 474 25.27 30.68 15.98
C PRO A 474 25.84 31.54 17.09
N THR A 475 25.13 32.58 17.48
CA THR A 475 25.52 33.43 18.64
C THR A 475 25.64 32.59 19.90
N GLY A 476 26.74 32.81 20.67
CA GLY A 476 27.10 32.02 21.86
C GLY A 476 27.83 30.70 21.54
N TRP A 477 28.20 30.53 20.26
CA TRP A 477 28.94 29.39 19.74
C TRP A 477 29.97 29.87 18.72
N HIS A 478 31.07 29.15 18.61
CA HIS A 478 32.13 29.47 17.65
C HIS A 478 32.66 28.22 16.94
N THR A 479 33.22 28.42 15.75
CA THR A 479 34.05 27.41 15.10
C THR A 479 35.29 27.16 15.94
N PRO A 480 35.61 25.91 16.34
CA PRO A 480 36.71 25.64 17.27
C PRO A 480 38.04 26.17 16.77
N THR A 481 38.86 26.68 17.68
CA THR A 481 40.27 26.97 17.41
C THR A 481 41.04 25.69 17.12
N ASN A 482 42.25 25.80 16.54
CA ASN A 482 43.12 24.64 16.35
C ASN A 482 43.45 23.94 17.68
N THR A 483 43.66 24.72 18.73
CA THR A 483 43.90 24.20 20.08
C THR A 483 42.69 23.39 20.61
N GLU A 484 41.48 23.85 20.41
CA GLU A 484 40.27 23.15 20.88
C GLU A 484 40.01 21.85 20.07
N LEU A 485 40.30 21.83 18.76
CA LEU A 485 40.28 20.60 17.97
C LEU A 485 41.35 19.59 18.44
N GLN A 486 42.55 20.08 18.78
CA GLN A 486 43.61 19.25 19.35
C GLN A 486 43.24 18.71 20.74
N ASP A 487 42.56 19.49 21.55
CA ASP A 487 42.07 19.08 22.86
C ASP A 487 40.97 18.00 22.72
N LEU A 488 40.05 18.15 21.78
CA LEU A 488 39.07 17.11 21.45
C LEU A 488 39.76 15.84 20.98
N HIS A 489 40.74 15.98 20.09
CA HIS A 489 41.52 14.85 19.53
C HIS A 489 42.26 14.10 20.67
N GLN A 490 42.94 14.83 21.56
CA GLN A 490 43.58 14.21 22.74
C GLN A 490 42.55 13.52 23.64
N ALA A 491 41.43 14.16 23.89
CA ALA A 491 40.41 13.65 24.80
C ALA A 491 39.81 12.31 24.31
N LEU A 492 39.77 12.08 23.01
CA LEU A 492 39.19 10.85 22.40
C LEU A 492 40.27 9.83 22.00
N THR A 493 41.46 10.26 21.58
CA THR A 493 42.49 9.38 20.99
C THR A 493 43.77 9.23 21.82
N ASN A 494 43.94 10.00 22.88
CA ASN A 494 45.18 10.17 23.65
C ASN A 494 46.35 10.79 22.84
N THR A 495 46.05 11.40 21.70
CA THR A 495 47.02 12.07 20.83
C THR A 495 46.59 13.52 20.64
N ARG A 496 47.39 14.51 21.06
CA ARG A 496 47.01 15.91 20.97
C ARG A 496 47.14 16.46 19.54
N THR A 497 48.33 16.33 18.99
CA THR A 497 48.68 16.86 17.67
C THR A 497 49.22 15.76 16.79
N GLY A 498 49.06 15.92 15.47
CA GLY A 498 49.55 14.95 14.49
C GLY A 498 48.66 13.73 14.37
N TYR A 499 49.26 12.67 13.87
CA TYR A 499 48.56 11.46 13.44
C TYR A 499 48.30 10.50 14.61
N SER A 500 47.11 9.94 14.65
CA SER A 500 46.69 8.89 15.59
C SER A 500 46.14 7.69 14.81
N ASN A 501 46.58 6.48 15.17
CA ASN A 501 46.08 5.20 14.64
C ASN A 501 44.77 4.77 15.36
N SER A 502 44.00 5.70 15.89
CA SER A 502 42.75 5.44 16.61
C SER A 502 41.56 5.79 15.75
N ASN A 503 40.54 4.92 15.74
CA ASN A 503 39.24 5.16 15.11
C ASN A 503 38.25 5.86 16.10
N ALA A 504 38.71 6.38 17.22
CA ALA A 504 37.82 6.90 18.26
C ALA A 504 36.91 8.02 17.78
N LEU A 505 37.37 8.90 16.90
CA LEU A 505 36.52 9.94 16.29
C LEU A 505 35.44 9.38 15.37
N TRP A 506 35.73 8.30 14.64
CA TRP A 506 34.79 7.61 13.78
C TRP A 506 33.71 6.87 14.57
N SER A 507 34.08 6.25 15.68
CA SER A 507 33.22 5.41 16.52
C SER A 507 32.65 6.14 17.72
N ASP A 508 32.93 7.44 17.89
CA ASP A 508 32.44 8.22 19.04
C ASP A 508 30.90 8.26 19.06
N THR A 509 30.35 7.99 20.23
CA THR A 509 28.89 7.92 20.45
C THR A 509 28.30 9.18 21.05
N GLN A 510 29.14 10.15 21.49
CA GLN A 510 28.71 11.40 22.10
C GLN A 510 28.57 12.52 21.08
N LEU A 511 29.63 12.81 20.32
CA LEU A 511 29.60 13.85 19.27
C LEU A 511 29.15 13.35 17.92
N ARG A 512 29.36 12.06 17.64
CA ARG A 512 28.93 11.36 16.41
C ARG A 512 29.26 12.12 15.13
N LEU A 513 30.55 12.40 14.93
CA LEU A 513 31.04 13.15 13.77
C LEU A 513 30.77 12.39 12.47
N PRO A 514 30.19 13.04 11.45
CA PRO A 514 29.93 12.38 10.19
C PRO A 514 31.11 12.49 9.21
N ALA A 515 31.26 11.48 8.35
CA ALA A 515 32.23 11.43 7.26
C ALA A 515 31.68 12.11 6.01
N SER A 516 31.44 13.41 6.07
CA SER A 516 30.83 14.19 5.00
C SER A 516 31.70 14.36 3.75
N GLY A 517 32.96 13.91 3.80
CA GLY A 517 33.90 14.18 2.73
C GLY A 517 34.30 15.65 2.66
N ASN A 518 34.79 16.04 1.50
CA ASN A 518 35.12 17.42 1.20
C ASN A 518 34.55 17.86 -0.16
N ARG A 519 34.60 19.18 -0.40
CA ARG A 519 34.43 19.76 -1.72
C ARG A 519 35.77 20.38 -2.12
N TYR A 520 36.35 19.89 -3.22
CA TYR A 520 37.74 20.14 -3.54
C TYR A 520 37.97 21.57 -4.07
N TYR A 521 39.07 22.22 -3.65
CA TYR A 521 39.33 23.63 -3.88
C TYR A 521 39.47 24.04 -5.34
N SER A 522 39.96 23.17 -6.22
CA SER A 522 40.32 23.51 -7.60
C SER A 522 39.22 23.28 -8.63
N ASN A 523 38.27 22.38 -8.37
CA ASN A 523 37.22 22.01 -9.32
C ASN A 523 35.84 21.86 -8.67
N SER A 524 35.73 22.09 -7.38
CA SER A 524 34.51 21.92 -6.56
C SER A 524 33.91 20.50 -6.60
N SER A 525 34.69 19.49 -6.98
CA SER A 525 34.25 18.08 -6.91
C SER A 525 34.03 17.65 -5.46
N PHE A 526 33.14 16.67 -5.29
CA PHE A 526 32.95 15.99 -4.02
C PHE A 526 33.87 14.79 -3.93
N ASP A 527 34.70 14.74 -2.88
CA ASP A 527 35.65 13.65 -2.68
C ASP A 527 35.49 13.05 -1.26
N TYR A 528 35.65 11.72 -1.17
CA TYR A 528 35.71 10.97 0.11
C TYR A 528 34.44 10.95 0.96
N GLN A 529 33.25 11.24 0.41
CA GLN A 529 32.00 11.10 1.14
C GLN A 529 31.84 9.65 1.65
N GLY A 530 31.40 9.51 2.90
CA GLY A 530 31.28 8.22 3.58
C GLY A 530 32.61 7.58 4.00
N SER A 531 33.76 8.23 3.71
CA SER A 531 35.09 7.68 4.01
C SER A 531 35.89 8.54 4.97
N TYR A 532 35.80 9.87 4.84
CA TYR A 532 36.53 10.82 5.65
C TYR A 532 35.61 11.91 6.18
N GLY A 533 35.87 12.36 7.43
CA GLY A 533 35.33 13.60 7.97
C GLY A 533 36.42 14.66 8.10
N TRP A 534 36.10 15.92 7.75
CA TRP A 534 36.92 17.10 7.93
C TRP A 534 36.16 18.20 8.66
N LEU A 535 36.78 18.76 9.68
CA LEU A 535 36.23 19.89 10.42
C LEU A 535 37.19 21.08 10.39
N TRP A 536 36.74 22.24 9.92
CA TRP A 536 37.53 23.47 9.97
C TRP A 536 37.81 23.92 11.41
N SER A 537 39.01 24.45 11.63
CA SER A 537 39.32 25.35 12.71
C SER A 537 39.07 26.81 12.29
N SER A 538 38.83 27.70 13.26
CA SER A 538 38.74 29.14 13.02
C SER A 538 40.10 29.80 12.69
N GLU A 539 41.22 29.08 12.86
CA GLU A 539 42.56 29.65 12.76
C GLU A 539 43.26 29.33 11.44
N PRO A 540 43.95 30.34 10.83
CA PRO A 540 44.79 30.10 9.67
C PRO A 540 46.05 29.32 10.08
N SER A 541 46.53 28.44 9.18
CA SER A 541 47.84 27.76 9.35
C SER A 541 48.93 28.40 8.52
N SER A 542 48.55 29.06 7.42
CA SER A 542 49.47 29.82 6.55
C SER A 542 48.66 30.87 5.76
N TYR A 543 49.30 31.56 4.85
CA TYR A 543 48.65 32.55 3.98
C TYR A 543 47.48 31.95 3.15
N SER A 544 47.63 30.71 2.64
CA SER A 544 46.64 30.04 1.81
C SER A 544 45.92 28.89 2.49
N ASN A 545 46.36 28.47 3.70
CA ASN A 545 45.83 27.31 4.40
C ASN A 545 45.23 27.68 5.76
N ALA A 546 44.31 26.82 6.21
CA ALA A 546 43.74 26.87 7.55
C ALA A 546 43.86 25.50 8.24
N TRP A 547 43.90 25.53 9.57
CA TRP A 547 43.96 24.32 10.37
C TRP A 547 42.64 23.56 10.29
N HIS A 548 42.70 22.22 10.40
CA HIS A 548 41.53 21.36 10.48
C HIS A 548 41.83 20.05 11.19
N LEU A 549 40.80 19.39 11.66
CA LEU A 549 40.79 18.02 12.11
C LEU A 549 40.25 17.13 11.01
N TRP A 550 40.91 16.01 10.71
CA TRP A 550 40.35 14.98 9.85
C TRP A 550 40.37 13.60 10.51
N PHE A 551 39.46 12.73 10.11
CA PHE A 551 39.37 11.36 10.59
C PHE A 551 38.75 10.44 9.53
N ASN A 552 39.05 9.13 9.66
CA ASN A 552 38.42 8.05 8.92
C ASN A 552 38.17 6.83 9.83
N SER A 553 37.78 5.69 9.26
CA SER A 553 37.48 4.46 10.03
C SER A 553 38.67 3.84 10.76
N SER A 554 39.90 4.31 10.55
CA SER A 554 41.12 3.71 11.10
C SER A 554 41.98 4.69 11.87
N ASN A 555 41.98 5.96 11.46
CA ASN A 555 42.92 6.94 11.99
C ASN A 555 42.39 8.38 11.91
N SER A 556 43.10 9.31 12.50
CA SER A 556 42.76 10.73 12.57
C SER A 556 44.01 11.60 12.74
N ASN A 557 43.86 12.90 12.45
CA ASN A 557 44.95 13.87 12.66
C ASN A 557 44.36 15.24 13.00
N ALA A 558 44.88 15.84 14.06
CA ALA A 558 44.59 17.22 14.45
C ALA A 558 45.82 18.11 14.25
N GLY A 559 45.59 19.34 13.74
CA GLY A 559 46.66 20.28 13.44
C GLY A 559 47.25 20.07 12.04
N TYR A 560 46.43 19.67 11.07
CA TYR A 560 46.81 19.59 9.66
C TYR A 560 46.25 20.81 8.90
N GLY A 561 47.03 21.33 7.95
CA GLY A 561 46.63 22.53 7.17
C GLY A 561 46.18 22.19 5.77
N SER A 562 45.03 22.71 5.33
CA SER A 562 44.53 22.58 3.96
C SER A 562 44.16 23.92 3.35
N ASN A 563 44.11 23.96 2.01
CA ASN A 563 43.73 25.14 1.27
C ASN A 563 42.34 25.67 1.72
N ARG A 564 42.26 26.98 2.01
CA ARG A 564 41.06 27.66 2.51
C ARG A 564 39.86 27.58 1.56
N SER A 565 40.11 27.37 0.26
CA SER A 565 39.05 27.20 -0.73
C SER A 565 38.45 25.77 -0.74
N ASN A 566 38.99 24.81 0.00
CA ASN A 566 38.28 23.54 0.24
C ASN A 566 36.98 23.78 1.01
N GLY A 567 35.98 22.95 0.74
CA GLY A 567 34.76 22.90 1.54
C GLY A 567 34.82 21.78 2.56
N PHE A 568 34.81 22.12 3.85
CA PHE A 568 34.77 21.17 4.97
C PHE A 568 33.57 21.43 5.88
N GLY A 569 33.22 20.46 6.70
CA GLY A 569 32.21 20.61 7.72
C GLY A 569 32.61 21.63 8.81
N VAL A 570 31.62 22.19 9.47
CA VAL A 570 31.78 23.00 10.67
C VAL A 570 30.93 22.40 11.78
N ARG A 571 31.55 22.13 12.93
CA ARG A 571 30.89 21.71 14.16
C ARG A 571 31.19 22.74 15.24
N CYS A 572 30.17 23.45 15.72
CA CYS A 572 30.36 24.55 16.64
C CYS A 572 30.56 24.10 18.09
N LEU A 573 31.42 24.79 18.77
CA LEU A 573 31.72 24.66 20.20
C LEU A 573 31.11 25.85 20.94
N LYS A 574 30.62 25.62 22.16
CA LYS A 574 30.06 26.69 23.02
C LYS A 574 31.16 27.61 23.53
N ASP A 575 30.89 28.92 23.57
CA ASP A 575 31.77 29.97 24.04
C ASP A 575 32.18 29.83 25.52
#